data_f7060cbbce27ab48e31d93d2e907feff
#
_entry.id   f7060cbbce27ab48e31d93d2e907feff
#
_cell.length_a   1.000
_cell.length_b   1.000
_cell.length_c   1.000
_cell.angle_alpha   90.00
_cell.angle_beta   90.00
_cell.angle_gamma   90.00
#
_symmetry.space_group_name_H-M   'P 1'
#
loop_
_entity.id
_entity.type
_entity.pdbx_description
1 polymer ?
#
loop_
_entity_poly.entity_id
_entity_poly.type
_entity_poly.pdbx_seq_one_letter_code
_entity_poly.pdbx_strand_id
1 'polypeptide(L)'
;MTTSLVLASASPRRRQIIASLGLPVTFCIPPTDEDVAQERYRGPAEEMAQWLAKHKLASVHTLPAFADRMVITADTTVLLNNTLLGKPRNEAHARELLLALRGRWHHVVTGVAVSYLIDGKRQMRGASCITPVLMRPYREVEIATYIASGDPMDKAGAYGIQHSGFQPTARISGCYLNVVGLPLCVLVDLMAEFHVWPVVQQSERAGCPWSDKCLM
;
A
#
# COMPACT_ATOMS: atom_id res chain seq x y z
N MET A 1 -28.15 6.40 2.02
CA MET A 1 -27.57 6.07 0.70
C MET A 1 -26.27 5.34 0.92
N THR A 2 -26.06 4.18 0.28
CA THR A 2 -24.80 3.43 0.44
C THR A 2 -23.69 4.15 -0.34
N THR A 3 -22.68 4.64 0.34
CA THR A 3 -21.54 5.32 -0.31
C THR A 3 -20.80 4.34 -1.23
N SER A 4 -20.71 4.68 -2.51
CA SER A 4 -19.94 3.90 -3.48
C SER A 4 -18.47 4.33 -3.44
N LEU A 5 -17.58 3.37 -3.33
CA LEU A 5 -16.13 3.59 -3.30
C LEU A 5 -15.52 3.46 -4.69
N VAL A 6 -14.47 4.21 -4.95
CA VAL A 6 -13.58 4.03 -6.09
C VAL A 6 -12.18 3.78 -5.57
N LEU A 7 -11.60 2.61 -5.82
CA LEU A 7 -10.19 2.36 -5.59
C LEU A 7 -9.41 2.59 -6.89
N ALA A 8 -8.62 3.65 -6.93
CA ALA A 8 -7.74 3.95 -8.05
C ALA A 8 -6.38 3.27 -7.83
N SER A 9 -6.29 2.02 -8.27
CA SER A 9 -5.09 1.18 -8.15
C SER A 9 -5.09 0.03 -9.15
N ALA A 10 -3.93 -0.22 -9.76
CA ALA A 10 -3.69 -1.42 -10.56
C ALA A 10 -3.40 -2.67 -9.71
N SER A 11 -3.05 -2.51 -8.43
CA SER A 11 -2.62 -3.60 -7.55
C SER A 11 -3.75 -4.61 -7.24
N PRO A 12 -3.62 -5.88 -7.64
CA PRO A 12 -4.60 -6.92 -7.30
C PRO A 12 -4.73 -7.11 -5.78
N ARG A 13 -3.63 -6.99 -5.05
CA ARG A 13 -3.60 -7.13 -3.59
C ARG A 13 -4.46 -6.07 -2.89
N ARG A 14 -4.36 -4.81 -3.31
CA ARG A 14 -5.21 -3.73 -2.77
C ARG A 14 -6.69 -3.94 -3.07
N ARG A 15 -7.01 -4.47 -4.26
CA ARG A 15 -8.39 -4.82 -4.64
C ARG A 15 -8.96 -5.91 -3.74
N GLN A 16 -8.17 -6.95 -3.44
CA GLN A 16 -8.58 -8.00 -2.50
C GLN A 16 -8.79 -7.48 -1.08
N ILE A 17 -7.88 -6.61 -0.60
CA ILE A 17 -7.99 -6.05 0.75
C ILE A 17 -9.25 -5.18 0.87
N ILE A 18 -9.50 -4.26 -0.05
CA ILE A 18 -10.66 -3.36 0.07
C ILE A 18 -11.99 -4.09 -0.07
N ALA A 19 -12.04 -5.21 -0.79
CA ALA A 19 -13.24 -6.03 -0.92
C ALA A 19 -13.72 -6.59 0.42
N SER A 20 -12.82 -6.77 1.42
CA SER A 20 -13.17 -7.22 2.76
C SER A 20 -14.00 -6.20 3.57
N LEU A 21 -14.09 -4.94 3.12
CA LEU A 21 -14.97 -3.94 3.74
C LEU A 21 -16.45 -4.16 3.48
N GLY A 22 -16.83 -5.07 2.57
CA GLY A 22 -18.23 -5.35 2.24
C GLY A 22 -18.98 -4.20 1.56
N LEU A 23 -18.27 -3.15 1.11
CA LEU A 23 -18.86 -2.01 0.41
C LEU A 23 -18.75 -2.17 -1.11
N PRO A 24 -19.69 -1.58 -1.88
CA PRO A 24 -19.57 -1.53 -3.34
C PRO A 24 -18.30 -0.75 -3.74
N VAL A 25 -17.39 -1.38 -4.48
CA VAL A 25 -16.13 -0.77 -4.94
C VAL A 25 -16.03 -0.84 -6.46
N THR A 26 -15.77 0.30 -7.07
CA THR A 26 -15.36 0.40 -8.49
C THR A 26 -13.85 0.53 -8.55
N PHE A 27 -13.23 -0.06 -9.56
CA PHE A 27 -11.77 0.00 -9.75
C PHE A 27 -11.43 0.84 -10.98
N CYS A 28 -10.39 1.66 -10.85
CA CYS A 28 -9.77 2.34 -12.00
C CYS A 28 -8.24 2.35 -11.84
N ILE A 29 -7.55 2.69 -12.90
CA ILE A 29 -6.09 2.88 -12.89
C ILE A 29 -5.85 4.40 -12.96
N PRO A 30 -5.13 5.00 -12.00
CA PRO A 30 -4.80 6.41 -12.07
C PRO A 30 -3.90 6.68 -13.29
N PRO A 31 -4.18 7.72 -14.08
CA PRO A 31 -3.35 8.11 -15.23
C PRO A 31 -2.10 8.88 -14.76
N THR A 32 -1.31 8.26 -13.89
CA THR A 32 -0.13 8.87 -13.27
C THR A 32 1.09 8.02 -13.57
N ASP A 33 2.13 8.66 -14.07
CA ASP A 33 3.45 8.06 -14.15
C ASP A 33 4.10 8.13 -12.76
N GLU A 34 4.20 6.97 -12.10
CA GLU A 34 4.74 6.85 -10.74
C GLU A 34 6.23 7.19 -10.71
N ASP A 35 6.99 6.81 -11.73
CA ASP A 35 8.43 7.01 -11.77
C ASP A 35 8.75 8.50 -11.92
N VAL A 36 8.06 9.21 -12.84
CA VAL A 36 8.18 10.65 -13.00
C VAL A 36 7.74 11.40 -11.74
N ALA A 37 6.67 10.94 -11.08
CA ALA A 37 6.23 11.54 -9.83
C ALA A 37 7.31 11.35 -8.74
N GLN A 38 7.84 10.14 -8.58
CA GLN A 38 8.87 9.83 -7.61
C GLN A 38 10.13 10.68 -7.81
N GLU A 39 10.58 10.88 -9.04
CA GLU A 39 11.72 11.73 -9.38
C GLU A 39 11.54 13.21 -8.98
N ARG A 40 10.31 13.68 -8.92
CA ARG A 40 9.98 15.08 -8.55
C ARG A 40 9.87 15.30 -7.05
N TYR A 41 9.77 14.23 -6.27
CA TYR A 41 9.66 14.35 -4.82
C TYR A 41 10.96 14.86 -4.19
N ARG A 42 10.85 15.80 -3.23
CA ARG A 42 12.00 16.42 -2.53
C ARG A 42 11.86 16.45 -1.01
N GLY A 43 10.87 15.74 -0.47
CA GLY A 43 10.63 15.64 0.97
C GLY A 43 11.37 14.48 1.65
N PRO A 44 11.09 14.23 2.92
CA PRO A 44 11.62 13.09 3.67
C PRO A 44 11.18 11.75 3.07
N ALA A 45 12.06 10.75 3.09
CA ALA A 45 11.80 9.46 2.47
C ALA A 45 10.54 8.75 3.03
N GLU A 46 10.28 8.90 4.33
CA GLU A 46 9.10 8.35 5.00
C GLU A 46 7.76 8.97 4.57
N GLU A 47 7.78 10.17 4.04
CA GLU A 47 6.56 10.86 3.57
C GLU A 47 6.26 10.58 2.09
N MET A 48 7.19 9.98 1.35
CA MET A 48 7.04 9.75 -0.09
C MET A 48 5.79 8.94 -0.43
N ALA A 49 5.49 7.88 0.31
CA ALA A 49 4.32 7.04 0.06
C ALA A 49 3.01 7.83 0.15
N GLN A 50 2.89 8.71 1.14
CA GLN A 50 1.72 9.57 1.29
C GLN A 50 1.64 10.63 0.18
N TRP A 51 2.77 11.21 -0.19
CA TRP A 51 2.82 12.18 -1.27
C TRP A 51 2.40 11.55 -2.60
N LEU A 52 2.92 10.35 -2.93
CA LEU A 52 2.53 9.59 -4.13
C LEU A 52 1.04 9.21 -4.12
N ALA A 53 0.51 8.80 -2.97
CA ALA A 53 -0.92 8.52 -2.83
C ALA A 53 -1.76 9.78 -3.13
N LYS A 54 -1.40 10.95 -2.56
CA LYS A 54 -2.06 12.23 -2.84
C LYS A 54 -1.93 12.65 -4.30
N HIS A 55 -0.76 12.44 -4.91
CA HIS A 55 -0.51 12.74 -6.31
C HIS A 55 -1.40 11.90 -7.25
N LYS A 56 -1.50 10.59 -6.99
CA LYS A 56 -2.45 9.70 -7.68
C LYS A 56 -3.90 10.16 -7.50
N LEU A 57 -4.27 10.55 -6.28
CA LEU A 57 -5.62 11.03 -5.99
C LEU A 57 -5.95 12.27 -6.81
N ALA A 58 -5.01 13.23 -6.90
CA ALA A 58 -5.18 14.45 -7.68
C ALA A 58 -5.46 14.20 -9.17
N SER A 59 -4.95 13.12 -9.74
CA SER A 59 -5.18 12.77 -11.15
C SER A 59 -6.55 12.12 -11.43
N VAL A 60 -7.24 11.65 -10.40
CA VAL A 60 -8.47 10.84 -10.54
C VAL A 60 -9.70 11.52 -9.96
N HIS A 61 -9.57 12.22 -8.84
CA HIS A 61 -10.70 12.70 -8.05
C HIS A 61 -11.59 13.70 -8.77
N THR A 62 -11.08 14.35 -9.82
CA THR A 62 -11.81 15.34 -10.62
C THR A 62 -12.54 14.72 -11.81
N LEU A 63 -12.37 13.42 -12.06
CA LEU A 63 -13.03 12.78 -13.18
C LEU A 63 -14.56 12.78 -12.97
N PRO A 64 -15.37 13.22 -13.96
CA PRO A 64 -16.82 13.32 -13.81
C PRO A 64 -17.50 12.01 -13.40
N ALA A 65 -16.93 10.85 -13.84
CA ALA A 65 -17.44 9.52 -13.48
C ALA A 65 -17.37 9.21 -11.98
N PHE A 66 -16.61 10.00 -11.20
CA PHE A 66 -16.39 9.79 -9.77
C PHE A 66 -16.81 10.98 -8.90
N ALA A 67 -17.58 11.92 -9.49
CA ALA A 67 -17.96 13.18 -8.83
C ALA A 67 -18.62 12.96 -7.46
N ASP A 68 -19.57 12.01 -7.36
CA ASP A 68 -20.34 11.73 -6.14
C ASP A 68 -19.81 10.52 -5.35
N ARG A 69 -18.58 10.06 -5.67
CA ARG A 69 -18.00 8.86 -5.04
C ARG A 69 -16.83 9.22 -4.16
N MET A 70 -16.60 8.38 -3.15
CA MET A 70 -15.37 8.44 -2.38
C MET A 70 -14.24 7.77 -3.18
N VAL A 71 -13.22 8.55 -3.54
CA VAL A 71 -12.05 8.08 -4.29
C VAL A 71 -10.91 7.80 -3.32
N ILE A 72 -10.33 6.60 -3.45
CA ILE A 72 -9.25 6.09 -2.59
C ILE A 72 -8.05 5.76 -3.46
N THR A 73 -6.88 6.21 -3.04
CA THR A 73 -5.58 5.85 -3.61
C THR A 73 -4.63 5.40 -2.51
N ALA A 74 -3.63 4.62 -2.88
CA ALA A 74 -2.55 4.26 -1.97
C ALA A 74 -1.23 4.08 -2.72
N ASP A 75 -0.13 4.29 -2.01
CA ASP A 75 1.20 3.96 -2.48
C ASP A 75 2.02 3.30 -1.39
N THR A 76 2.99 2.44 -1.77
CA THR A 76 3.80 1.70 -0.80
C THR A 76 5.27 1.82 -1.17
N THR A 77 6.07 2.24 -0.21
CA THR A 77 7.52 2.36 -0.33
C THR A 77 8.23 1.47 0.71
N VAL A 78 9.45 1.07 0.38
CA VAL A 78 10.32 0.30 1.28
C VAL A 78 11.54 1.15 1.62
N LEU A 79 11.87 1.24 2.90
CA LEU A 79 12.98 2.03 3.42
C LEU A 79 13.98 1.14 4.15
N LEU A 80 15.24 1.18 3.74
CA LEU A 80 16.34 0.59 4.46
C LEU A 80 17.32 1.70 4.88
N ASN A 81 17.49 1.94 6.19
CA ASN A 81 18.34 3.02 6.71
C ASN A 81 18.02 4.39 6.07
N ASN A 82 16.74 4.75 6.00
CA ASN A 82 16.20 5.95 5.36
C ASN A 82 16.46 6.06 3.84
N THR A 83 16.96 5.01 3.21
CA THR A 83 17.12 4.95 1.75
C THR A 83 15.90 4.24 1.15
N LEU A 84 15.28 4.86 0.16
CA LEU A 84 14.18 4.27 -0.60
C LEU A 84 14.68 3.12 -1.47
N LEU A 85 14.04 1.97 -1.33
CA LEU A 85 14.23 0.82 -2.19
C LEU A 85 13.05 0.74 -3.18
N GLY A 86 13.29 1.17 -4.41
CA GLY A 86 12.30 1.13 -5.47
C GLY A 86 12.02 -0.29 -5.98
N LYS A 87 11.26 -0.37 -7.08
CA LYS A 87 11.10 -1.60 -7.84
C LYS A 87 12.43 -1.95 -8.53
N PRO A 88 12.76 -3.24 -8.67
CA PRO A 88 13.96 -3.64 -9.39
C PRO A 88 13.87 -3.30 -10.88
N ARG A 89 14.96 -2.81 -11.46
CA ARG A 89 15.06 -2.49 -12.90
C ARG A 89 15.28 -3.74 -13.76
N ASN A 90 15.88 -4.76 -13.17
CA ASN A 90 16.19 -6.05 -13.77
C ASN A 90 16.49 -7.08 -12.68
N GLU A 91 16.75 -8.33 -13.06
CA GLU A 91 17.04 -9.43 -12.13
C GLU A 91 18.29 -9.19 -11.28
N ALA A 92 19.35 -8.60 -11.85
CA ALA A 92 20.57 -8.27 -11.11
C ALA A 92 20.27 -7.26 -9.99
N HIS A 93 19.51 -6.20 -10.29
CA HIS A 93 19.08 -5.22 -9.30
C HIS A 93 18.11 -5.83 -8.26
N ALA A 94 17.23 -6.77 -8.66
CA ALA A 94 16.40 -7.50 -7.71
C ALA A 94 17.26 -8.29 -6.71
N ARG A 95 18.30 -8.95 -7.19
CA ARG A 95 19.27 -9.66 -6.33
C ARG A 95 19.99 -8.73 -5.37
N GLU A 96 20.44 -7.56 -5.83
CA GLU A 96 21.09 -6.55 -4.97
C GLU A 96 20.15 -6.08 -3.86
N LEU A 97 18.89 -5.77 -4.16
CA LEU A 97 17.89 -5.34 -3.19
C LEU A 97 17.63 -6.43 -2.15
N LEU A 98 17.43 -7.68 -2.58
CA LEU A 98 17.21 -8.81 -1.68
C LEU A 98 18.42 -9.07 -0.77
N LEU A 99 19.63 -8.98 -1.29
CA LEU A 99 20.86 -9.10 -0.49
C LEU A 99 21.00 -7.97 0.54
N ALA A 100 20.67 -6.75 0.16
CA ALA A 100 20.69 -5.60 1.06
C ALA A 100 19.70 -5.77 2.22
N LEU A 101 18.54 -6.38 1.98
CA LEU A 101 17.49 -6.61 2.98
C LEU A 101 17.74 -7.86 3.85
N ARG A 102 18.50 -8.84 3.38
CA ARG A 102 18.70 -10.15 4.01
C ARG A 102 19.13 -10.04 5.49
N GLY A 103 18.33 -10.61 6.38
CA GLY A 103 18.60 -10.63 7.83
C GLY A 103 18.52 -9.28 8.52
N ARG A 104 17.93 -8.27 7.88
CA ARG A 104 17.86 -6.90 8.40
C ARG A 104 16.43 -6.43 8.65
N TRP A 105 16.31 -5.52 9.60
CA TRP A 105 15.13 -4.70 9.77
C TRP A 105 15.08 -3.60 8.72
N HIS A 106 13.91 -3.37 8.20
CA HIS A 106 13.59 -2.26 7.30
C HIS A 106 12.15 -1.79 7.58
N HIS A 107 11.73 -0.70 6.97
CA HIS A 107 10.39 -0.16 7.12
C HIS A 107 9.61 -0.26 5.82
N VAL A 108 8.36 -0.68 5.91
CA VAL A 108 7.38 -0.56 4.82
C VAL A 108 6.42 0.56 5.20
N VAL A 109 6.29 1.53 4.32
CA VAL A 109 5.41 2.68 4.49
C VAL A 109 4.35 2.64 3.41
N THR A 110 3.08 2.61 3.81
CA THR A 110 1.96 2.81 2.89
C THR A 110 1.24 4.10 3.21
N GLY A 111 1.23 5.01 2.26
CA GLY A 111 0.38 6.19 2.26
C GLY A 111 -0.99 5.87 1.67
N VAL A 112 -2.03 6.38 2.31
CA VAL A 112 -3.41 6.32 1.83
C VAL A 112 -3.92 7.74 1.68
N ALA A 113 -4.63 8.01 0.59
CA ALA A 113 -5.32 9.27 0.39
C ALA A 113 -6.77 9.01 -0.06
N VAL A 114 -7.69 9.80 0.49
CA VAL A 114 -9.13 9.69 0.25
C VAL A 114 -9.66 11.06 -0.13
N SER A 115 -10.57 11.12 -1.10
CA SER A 115 -11.34 12.32 -1.37
C SER A 115 -12.83 12.03 -1.44
N TYR A 116 -13.63 12.96 -0.90
CA TYR A 116 -15.08 12.88 -0.92
C TYR A 116 -15.71 14.27 -1.01
N LEU A 117 -16.95 14.31 -1.45
CA LEU A 117 -17.71 15.56 -1.57
C LEU A 117 -18.46 15.82 -0.26
N ILE A 118 -18.20 16.96 0.40
CA ILE A 118 -18.92 17.44 1.59
C ILE A 118 -19.43 18.85 1.29
N ASP A 119 -20.73 19.05 1.45
CA ASP A 119 -21.39 20.36 1.22
C ASP A 119 -21.03 20.97 -0.15
N GLY A 120 -21.04 20.15 -1.20
CA GLY A 120 -20.70 20.56 -2.55
C GLY A 120 -19.22 20.86 -2.79
N LYS A 121 -18.35 20.70 -1.79
CA LYS A 121 -16.90 20.89 -1.92
C LYS A 121 -16.15 19.59 -1.76
N ARG A 122 -15.24 19.33 -2.70
CA ARG A 122 -14.38 18.14 -2.61
C ARG A 122 -13.28 18.40 -1.59
N GLN A 123 -13.22 17.52 -0.62
CA GLN A 123 -12.18 17.51 0.40
C GLN A 123 -11.27 16.30 0.23
N MET A 124 -10.02 16.44 0.66
CA MET A 124 -9.02 15.37 0.63
C MET A 124 -8.43 15.17 2.03
N ARG A 125 -8.19 13.93 2.37
CA ARG A 125 -7.48 13.51 3.59
C ARG A 125 -6.41 12.49 3.21
N GLY A 126 -5.40 12.35 4.03
CA GLY A 126 -4.39 11.33 3.82
C GLY A 126 -3.58 11.08 5.07
N ALA A 127 -3.19 9.83 5.24
CA ALA A 127 -2.35 9.38 6.33
C ALA A 127 -1.42 8.27 5.87
N SER A 128 -0.41 7.93 6.68
CA SER A 128 0.53 6.85 6.42
C SER A 128 0.52 5.84 7.55
N CYS A 129 0.85 4.60 7.20
CA CYS A 129 1.19 3.56 8.16
C CYS A 129 2.63 3.13 7.93
N ILE A 130 3.39 2.95 9.02
CA ILE A 130 4.78 2.46 8.98
C ILE A 130 4.84 1.15 9.73
N THR A 131 5.44 0.12 9.12
CA THR A 131 5.58 -1.21 9.71
C THR A 131 7.03 -1.68 9.58
N PRO A 132 7.73 -1.89 10.71
CA PRO A 132 9.02 -2.56 10.72
C PRO A 132 8.89 -4.03 10.31
N VAL A 133 9.76 -4.47 9.42
CA VAL A 133 9.81 -5.85 8.91
C VAL A 133 11.23 -6.37 9.02
N LEU A 134 11.40 -7.56 9.61
CA LEU A 134 12.66 -8.29 9.64
C LEU A 134 12.66 -9.35 8.56
N MET A 135 13.65 -9.32 7.69
CA MET A 135 13.86 -10.37 6.68
C MET A 135 14.56 -11.58 7.27
N ARG A 136 14.27 -12.77 6.70
CA ARG A 136 15.03 -13.99 7.01
C ARG A 136 16.46 -13.90 6.46
N PRO A 137 17.41 -14.66 7.01
CA PRO A 137 18.75 -14.84 6.43
C PRO A 137 18.71 -15.89 5.29
N TYR A 138 17.87 -15.66 4.27
CA TYR A 138 17.72 -16.57 3.13
C TYR A 138 19.03 -16.72 2.32
N ARG A 139 19.18 -17.88 1.66
CA ARG A 139 20.37 -18.26 0.91
C ARG A 139 20.33 -17.71 -0.53
N GLU A 140 21.48 -17.64 -1.18
CA GLU A 140 21.60 -17.22 -2.60
C GLU A 140 20.71 -18.02 -3.55
N VAL A 141 20.63 -19.35 -3.34
CA VAL A 141 19.80 -20.23 -4.17
C VAL A 141 18.31 -19.91 -4.03
N GLU A 142 17.85 -19.51 -2.83
CA GLU A 142 16.46 -19.09 -2.60
C GLU A 142 16.16 -17.78 -3.33
N ILE A 143 17.12 -16.82 -3.32
CA ILE A 143 17.03 -15.57 -4.07
C ILE A 143 16.91 -15.86 -5.57
N ALA A 144 17.81 -16.69 -6.13
CA ALA A 144 17.81 -17.02 -7.56
C ALA A 144 16.48 -17.67 -7.99
N THR A 145 15.99 -18.64 -7.20
CA THR A 145 14.69 -19.30 -7.46
C THR A 145 13.53 -18.30 -7.41
N TYR A 146 13.55 -17.38 -6.44
CA TYR A 146 12.50 -16.38 -6.31
C TYR A 146 12.53 -15.36 -7.46
N ILE A 147 13.71 -14.91 -7.90
CA ILE A 147 13.84 -14.00 -9.05
C ILE A 147 13.34 -14.67 -10.33
N ALA A 148 13.70 -15.95 -10.54
CA ALA A 148 13.25 -16.72 -11.70
C ALA A 148 11.72 -16.87 -11.80
N SER A 149 10.97 -16.71 -10.69
CA SER A 149 9.50 -16.68 -10.70
C SER A 149 8.91 -15.40 -11.31
N GLY A 150 9.69 -14.34 -11.49
CA GLY A 150 9.24 -13.02 -11.94
C GLY A 150 8.49 -12.21 -10.87
N ASP A 151 8.10 -12.82 -9.74
CA ASP A 151 7.29 -12.19 -8.69
C ASP A 151 7.92 -10.92 -8.08
N PRO A 152 9.25 -10.79 -7.89
CA PRO A 152 9.85 -9.59 -7.31
C PRO A 152 9.76 -8.33 -8.17
N MET A 153 9.57 -8.46 -9.49
CA MET A 153 9.84 -7.39 -10.45
C MET A 153 8.89 -6.18 -10.38
N ASP A 154 7.69 -6.36 -9.87
CA ASP A 154 6.67 -5.30 -9.70
C ASP A 154 6.63 -4.71 -8.29
N LYS A 155 7.55 -5.10 -7.40
CA LYS A 155 7.47 -4.80 -5.97
C LYS A 155 8.63 -3.93 -5.48
N ALA A 156 8.32 -2.89 -4.69
CA ALA A 156 9.34 -2.11 -3.98
C ALA A 156 10.16 -3.03 -3.04
N GLY A 157 11.48 -2.88 -3.04
CA GLY A 157 12.39 -3.76 -2.29
C GLY A 157 12.51 -5.18 -2.88
N ALA A 158 11.95 -5.44 -4.06
CA ALA A 158 12.01 -6.71 -4.78
C ALA A 158 11.44 -7.91 -3.98
N TYR A 159 10.42 -7.74 -3.12
CA TYR A 159 9.82 -8.86 -2.42
C TYR A 159 8.30 -8.73 -2.20
N GLY A 160 7.62 -9.88 -2.20
CA GLY A 160 6.22 -10.00 -1.79
C GLY A 160 6.11 -10.84 -0.52
N ILE A 161 5.55 -10.23 0.55
CA ILE A 161 5.37 -10.91 1.85
C ILE A 161 4.48 -12.16 1.75
N GLN A 162 3.59 -12.20 0.75
CA GLN A 162 2.62 -13.28 0.55
C GLN A 162 3.17 -14.45 -0.30
N HIS A 163 4.40 -14.35 -0.81
CA HIS A 163 4.97 -15.40 -1.65
C HIS A 163 5.25 -16.67 -0.85
N SER A 164 4.45 -17.72 -1.07
CA SER A 164 4.46 -18.95 -0.27
C SER A 164 5.76 -19.76 -0.38
N GLY A 165 6.40 -19.75 -1.55
CA GLY A 165 7.64 -20.50 -1.80
C GLY A 165 8.90 -19.83 -1.23
N PHE A 166 8.96 -18.48 -1.22
CA PHE A 166 10.13 -17.75 -0.75
C PHE A 166 10.03 -17.36 0.74
N GLN A 167 8.83 -16.97 1.19
CA GLN A 167 8.58 -16.58 2.58
C GLN A 167 9.69 -15.66 3.15
N PRO A 168 9.87 -14.45 2.59
CA PRO A 168 11.07 -13.64 2.84
C PRO A 168 11.19 -13.12 4.27
N THR A 169 10.10 -13.04 5.02
CA THR A 169 10.03 -12.35 6.31
C THR A 169 10.19 -13.30 7.48
N ALA A 170 10.99 -12.87 8.48
CA ALA A 170 11.12 -13.54 9.77
C ALA A 170 10.12 -12.98 10.79
N ARG A 171 9.91 -11.65 10.77
CA ARG A 171 9.03 -10.96 11.74
C ARG A 171 8.45 -9.68 11.13
N ILE A 172 7.21 -9.37 11.55
CA ILE A 172 6.54 -8.10 11.28
C ILE A 172 6.18 -7.49 12.64
N SER A 173 6.47 -6.21 12.82
CA SER A 173 6.11 -5.48 14.04
C SER A 173 5.10 -4.39 13.69
N GLY A 174 3.81 -4.74 13.64
CA GLY A 174 2.72 -3.83 13.30
C GLY A 174 1.77 -4.37 12.24
N CYS A 175 1.27 -3.50 11.36
CA CYS A 175 0.19 -3.83 10.45
C CYS A 175 0.64 -4.68 9.25
N TYR A 176 0.19 -5.93 9.18
CA TYR A 176 0.42 -6.83 8.04
C TYR A 176 -0.14 -6.26 6.73
N LEU A 177 -1.38 -5.70 6.77
CA LEU A 177 -2.02 -5.14 5.58
C LEU A 177 -1.31 -3.90 5.04
N ASN A 178 -0.59 -3.16 5.90
CA ASN A 178 0.32 -2.11 5.47
C ASN A 178 1.44 -2.69 4.58
N VAL A 179 2.04 -3.79 4.99
CA VAL A 179 3.10 -4.45 4.21
C VAL A 179 2.58 -5.02 2.90
N VAL A 180 1.33 -5.50 2.86
CA VAL A 180 0.66 -5.94 1.63
C VAL A 180 0.34 -4.75 0.70
N GLY A 181 0.07 -3.55 1.28
CA GLY A 181 -0.06 -2.30 0.55
C GLY A 181 -1.36 -1.51 0.72
N LEU A 182 -2.23 -1.87 1.69
CA LEU A 182 -3.41 -1.08 2.06
C LEU A 182 -3.76 -1.32 3.54
N PRO A 183 -3.31 -0.45 4.46
CA PRO A 183 -3.64 -0.52 5.89
C PRO A 183 -5.10 -0.15 6.11
N LEU A 184 -5.98 -1.15 6.33
CA LEU A 184 -7.42 -0.92 6.48
C LEU A 184 -7.75 -0.04 7.68
N CYS A 185 -7.02 -0.15 8.80
CA CYS A 185 -7.24 0.71 9.96
C CYS A 185 -7.13 2.19 9.56
N VAL A 186 -6.04 2.57 8.89
CA VAL A 186 -5.83 3.94 8.41
C VAL A 186 -6.91 4.36 7.41
N LEU A 187 -7.28 3.46 6.48
CA LEU A 187 -8.33 3.75 5.51
C LEU A 187 -9.67 4.00 6.19
N VAL A 188 -10.07 3.16 7.15
CA VAL A 188 -11.35 3.30 7.89
C VAL A 188 -11.36 4.59 8.71
N ASP A 189 -10.26 4.94 9.37
CA ASP A 189 -10.14 6.21 10.10
C ASP A 189 -10.31 7.42 9.17
N LEU A 190 -9.68 7.41 7.99
CA LEU A 190 -9.86 8.44 6.98
C LEU A 190 -11.29 8.51 6.42
N MET A 191 -11.96 7.36 6.23
CA MET A 191 -13.35 7.31 5.81
C MET A 191 -14.29 7.88 6.88
N ALA A 192 -13.98 7.63 8.15
CA ALA A 192 -14.73 8.13 9.29
C ALA A 192 -14.75 9.66 9.37
N GLU A 193 -13.67 10.34 8.99
CA GLU A 193 -13.61 11.81 8.89
C GLU A 193 -14.63 12.38 7.89
N PHE A 194 -15.11 11.55 6.97
CA PHE A 194 -16.16 11.87 5.99
C PHE A 194 -17.52 11.29 6.38
N HIS A 195 -17.69 10.78 7.60
CA HIS A 195 -18.91 10.10 8.08
C HIS A 195 -19.31 8.88 7.23
N VAL A 196 -18.34 8.24 6.58
CA VAL A 196 -18.52 7.01 5.81
C VAL A 196 -17.98 5.83 6.61
N TRP A 197 -18.84 4.88 6.92
CA TRP A 197 -18.49 3.71 7.72
C TRP A 197 -18.68 2.44 6.90
N PRO A 198 -17.71 1.50 6.93
CA PRO A 198 -17.95 0.17 6.38
C PRO A 198 -19.05 -0.54 7.18
N VAL A 199 -19.81 -1.41 6.54
CA VAL A 199 -20.92 -2.18 7.16
C VAL A 199 -20.41 -3.26 8.12
N VAL A 200 -19.14 -3.29 8.45
CA VAL A 200 -18.53 -4.22 9.40
C VAL A 200 -19.08 -3.94 10.80
N GLN A 201 -19.70 -4.94 11.42
CA GLN A 201 -20.33 -4.81 12.74
C GLN A 201 -19.34 -4.25 13.75
N GLN A 202 -19.80 -3.31 14.58
CA GLN A 202 -18.99 -2.60 15.60
C GLN A 202 -18.32 -3.52 16.66
N SER A 203 -18.70 -4.80 16.74
CA SER A 203 -18.05 -5.81 17.57
C SER A 203 -16.64 -6.16 17.11
N GLU A 204 -16.31 -5.84 15.87
CA GLU A 204 -15.02 -6.06 15.24
C GLU A 204 -14.38 -4.72 14.86
N ARG A 205 -14.01 -3.87 15.84
CA ARG A 205 -12.93 -2.88 15.63
C ARG A 205 -11.60 -3.56 15.26
N ALA A 206 -11.58 -4.83 15.38
CA ALA A 206 -10.70 -5.76 14.71
C ALA A 206 -11.15 -6.12 13.30
N GLY A 207 -11.97 -5.35 12.64
CA GLY A 207 -12.50 -5.62 11.28
C GLY A 207 -11.47 -5.72 10.16
N CYS A 208 -10.21 -5.84 10.52
CA CYS A 208 -9.15 -6.41 9.74
C CYS A 208 -9.24 -7.94 9.85
N PRO A 209 -9.57 -8.69 8.79
CA PRO A 209 -9.55 -10.16 8.79
C PRO A 209 -8.20 -10.77 9.21
N TRP A 210 -7.22 -9.90 9.46
CA TRP A 210 -5.84 -10.19 9.85
C TRP A 210 -5.45 -9.49 11.16
N SER A 211 -6.43 -9.16 12.03
CA SER A 211 -6.20 -8.44 13.29
C SER A 211 -5.19 -9.11 14.20
N ASP A 212 -5.22 -10.44 14.26
CA ASP A 212 -4.25 -11.29 14.95
C ASP A 212 -2.82 -11.15 14.40
N LYS A 213 -2.64 -10.75 13.12
CA LYS A 213 -1.35 -10.45 12.50
C LYS A 213 -0.96 -8.97 12.56
N CYS A 214 -1.90 -8.07 12.87
CA CYS A 214 -1.63 -6.64 13.01
C CYS A 214 -1.13 -6.25 14.41
N LEU A 215 -1.29 -7.12 15.40
CA LEU A 215 -0.94 -6.87 16.82
C LEU A 215 0.35 -7.58 17.27
N MET A 216 1.04 -8.28 16.32
CA MET A 216 2.33 -8.93 16.62
C MET A 216 3.52 -7.98 16.26
#